data_9704f9f44bff57568448bdb11b911330
#
_entry.id   9704f9f44bff57568448bdb11b911330
#
_cell.length_a   1.000
_cell.length_b   1.000
_cell.length_c   1.000
_cell.angle_alpha   90.00
_cell.angle_beta   90.00
_cell.angle_gamma   90.00
#
_symmetry.space_group_name_H-M   'P 1'
#
loop_
_entity.id
_entity.type
_entity.pdbx_description
1 polymer ?
#
loop_
_entity_poly.entity_id
_entity_poly.type
_entity_poly.pdbx_seq_one_letter_code
_entity_poly.pdbx_strand_id
1 'polypeptide(L)' 'MNYEFTVTGMTCGHCEKAVTKAIQKQDPQAQVLIQRDQNLVRIESTKEREALRQAIVEEGYAVAL' A
#
# COMPACT_ATOMS: atom_id res chain seq x y z
N MET A 1 -14.30 -1.27 -0.84
CA MET A 1 -13.95 -1.72 0.52
C MET A 1 -12.69 -0.98 0.97
N ASN A 2 -12.62 -0.68 2.24
CA ASN A 2 -11.47 0.04 2.80
C ASN A 2 -10.55 -0.93 3.53
N TYR A 3 -9.26 -0.81 3.25
CA TYR A 3 -8.24 -1.65 3.89
C TYR A 3 -7.21 -0.75 4.56
N GLU A 4 -6.68 -1.22 5.67
CA GLU A 4 -5.56 -0.56 6.33
C GLU A 4 -4.43 -1.56 6.49
N PHE A 5 -3.23 -1.13 6.12
CA PHE A 5 -2.02 -1.94 6.28
C PHE A 5 -1.00 -1.16 7.09
N THR A 6 -0.32 -1.86 7.97
CA THR A 6 0.88 -1.31 8.60
C THR A 6 2.06 -1.73 7.75
N VAL A 7 2.72 -0.75 7.14
CA VAL A 7 3.82 -0.99 6.21
C VAL A 7 5.07 -0.33 6.74
N THR A 8 6.12 -1.11 6.93
CA THR A 8 7.40 -0.61 7.41
C THR A 8 8.40 -0.53 6.26
N GLY A 9 9.43 0.30 6.43
CA GLY A 9 10.46 0.49 5.41
C GLY A 9 10.21 1.69 4.50
N MET A 10 9.11 2.39 4.67
CA MET A 10 8.83 3.62 3.92
C MET A 10 9.60 4.77 4.57
N THR A 11 10.74 5.14 4.02
CA THR A 11 11.62 6.12 4.63
C THR A 11 11.58 7.49 3.95
N CYS A 12 10.92 7.61 2.81
CA CYS A 12 10.88 8.89 2.06
C CYS A 12 9.68 8.91 1.12
N GLY A 13 9.47 10.07 0.47
CA GLY A 13 8.36 10.23 -0.45
C GLY A 13 8.41 9.32 -1.68
N HIS A 14 9.59 8.87 -2.08
CA HIS A 14 9.71 7.91 -3.18
C HIS A 14 9.10 6.56 -2.81
N CYS A 15 9.21 6.17 -1.55
CA CYS A 15 8.60 4.94 -1.06
C CYS A 15 7.08 5.03 -1.14
N GLU A 16 6.51 6.18 -0.78
CA GLU A 16 5.08 6.39 -0.90
C GLU A 16 4.61 6.23 -2.33
N LYS A 17 5.34 6.81 -3.28
CA LYS A 17 5.01 6.70 -4.70
C LYS A 17 5.11 5.26 -5.18
N ALA A 18 6.12 4.52 -4.76
CA ALA A 18 6.31 3.14 -5.15
C ALA A 18 5.15 2.26 -4.68
N VAL A 19 4.74 2.43 -3.43
CA VAL A 19 3.61 1.69 -2.87
C VAL A 19 2.33 2.04 -3.62
N THR A 20 2.08 3.33 -3.85
CA THR A 20 0.90 3.78 -4.58
C THR A 20 0.85 3.18 -5.98
N LYS A 21 1.97 3.21 -6.69
CA LYS A 21 2.03 2.64 -8.04
C LYS A 21 1.79 1.13 -8.04
N ALA A 22 2.36 0.43 -7.07
CA ALA A 22 2.17 -1.01 -6.95
C ALA A 22 0.70 -1.36 -6.79
N ILE A 23 0.00 -0.61 -5.95
CA ILE A 23 -1.43 -0.83 -5.71
C ILE A 23 -2.23 -0.48 -6.95
N GLN A 24 -1.91 0.62 -7.62
CA GLN A 24 -2.63 1.04 -8.81
C GLN A 24 -2.41 0.13 -10.01
N LYS A 25 -1.33 -0.65 -10.01
CA LYS A 25 -1.16 -1.69 -11.01
C LYS A 25 -2.18 -2.81 -10.84
N GLN A 26 -2.55 -3.09 -9.60
CA GLN A 26 -3.56 -4.10 -9.30
C GLN A 26 -4.96 -3.56 -9.55
N ASP A 27 -5.18 -2.29 -9.21
CA ASP A 27 -6.48 -1.64 -9.37
C ASP A 27 -6.23 -0.15 -9.71
N PRO A 28 -6.35 0.22 -11.01
CA PRO A 28 -6.10 1.61 -11.40
C PRO A 28 -7.04 2.62 -10.74
N GLN A 29 -8.19 2.17 -10.23
CA GLN A 29 -9.15 3.05 -9.59
C GLN A 29 -8.99 3.08 -8.07
N ALA A 30 -8.02 2.36 -7.53
CA ALA A 30 -7.78 2.33 -6.09
C ALA A 30 -7.36 3.71 -5.60
N GLN A 31 -7.90 4.10 -4.45
CA GLN A 31 -7.49 5.30 -3.75
C GLN A 31 -6.56 4.92 -2.63
N VAL A 32 -5.40 5.57 -2.57
CA VAL A 32 -4.36 5.23 -1.61
C VAL A 32 -4.03 6.47 -0.80
N LEU A 33 -4.09 6.33 0.52
CA LEU A 33 -3.67 7.35 1.46
C LEU A 33 -2.57 6.77 2.33
N ILE A 34 -1.42 7.43 2.35
CA ILE A 34 -0.26 6.95 3.11
C ILE A 34 0.07 7.96 4.18
N GLN A 35 0.19 7.48 5.42
CA GLN A 35 0.68 8.25 6.56
C GLN A 35 1.98 7.62 7.01
N ARG A 36 3.07 8.10 6.45
CA ARG A 36 4.38 7.48 6.61
C ARG A 36 4.89 7.53 8.05
N ASP A 37 4.59 8.60 8.75
CA ASP A 37 4.97 8.77 10.16
C ASP A 37 4.29 7.74 11.08
N GLN A 38 3.19 7.16 10.63
CA GLN A 38 2.47 6.12 11.38
C GLN A 38 2.61 4.75 10.74
N ASN A 39 3.41 4.64 9.68
CA ASN A 39 3.56 3.42 8.89
C ASN A 39 2.21 2.89 8.40
N LEU A 40 1.29 3.78 8.11
CA LEU A 40 -0.08 3.43 7.76
C LEU A 40 -0.34 3.64 6.29
N VAL A 41 -0.93 2.64 5.65
CA VAL A 41 -1.42 2.73 4.27
C VAL A 41 -2.89 2.37 4.27
N ARG A 42 -3.72 3.31 3.83
CA ARG A 42 -5.16 3.10 3.69
C ARG A 42 -5.49 3.02 2.20
N ILE A 43 -6.24 2.00 1.84
CA ILE A 43 -6.57 1.74 0.44
C ILE A 43 -8.07 1.54 0.32
N GLU A 44 -8.68 2.25 -0.64
CA GLU A 44 -10.04 1.98 -1.03
C GLU A 44 -10.01 1.30 -2.40
N SER A 45 -10.48 0.05 -2.45
CA SER A 45 -10.38 -0.77 -3.65
C SER A 45 -11.42 -1.89 -3.61
N THR A 46 -11.76 -2.41 -4.79
CA THR A 46 -12.61 -3.58 -4.90
C THR A 46 -11.82 -4.87 -4.99
N LYS A 47 -10.50 -4.80 -5.05
CA LYS A 47 -9.64 -5.97 -5.07
C LYS A 47 -9.54 -6.61 -3.70
N GLU A 48 -9.12 -7.86 -3.66
CA GLU A 48 -8.95 -8.57 -2.41
C GLU A 48 -7.77 -8.00 -1.61
N ARG A 49 -7.89 -8.04 -0.28
CA ARG A 49 -6.84 -7.57 0.61
C ARG A 49 -5.50 -8.23 0.32
N GLU A 50 -5.52 -9.54 0.08
CA GLU A 50 -4.30 -10.31 -0.17
C GLU A 50 -3.58 -9.85 -1.45
N ALA A 51 -4.33 -9.51 -2.49
CA ALA A 51 -3.74 -9.00 -3.72
C ALA A 51 -3.01 -7.68 -3.49
N LEU A 52 -3.60 -6.80 -2.69
CA LEU A 52 -3.02 -5.50 -2.37
C LEU A 52 -1.79 -5.67 -1.48
N ARG A 53 -1.89 -6.54 -0.48
CA ARG A 53 -0.76 -6.84 0.40
C ARG A 53 0.43 -7.38 -0.40
N GLN A 54 0.16 -8.31 -1.30
CA GLN A 54 1.21 -8.90 -2.13
C GLN A 54 1.89 -7.85 -3.00
N ALA A 55 1.12 -6.92 -3.55
CA ALA A 55 1.68 -5.84 -4.36
C ALA A 55 2.68 -5.01 -3.56
N ILE A 56 2.36 -4.71 -2.30
CA ILE A 56 3.25 -3.95 -1.42
C ILE A 56 4.51 -4.75 -1.10
N VAL A 57 4.35 -6.03 -0.78
CA VAL A 57 5.47 -6.91 -0.45
C VAL A 57 6.43 -7.02 -1.63
N GLU A 58 5.91 -7.12 -2.84
CA GLU A 58 6.73 -7.23 -4.05
C GLU A 58 7.57 -5.99 -4.30
N GLU A 59 7.18 -4.84 -3.77
CA GLU A 59 8.00 -3.63 -3.86
C GLU A 59 9.12 -3.61 -2.82
N GLY A 60 9.20 -4.60 -1.96
CA GLY A 60 10.27 -4.71 -0.98
C GLY A 60 9.94 -4.18 0.40
N TYR A 61 8.69 -3.90 0.68
CA TYR A 61 8.26 -3.39 1.98
C TYR A 61 7.66 -4.51 2.82
N ALA A 62 7.80 -4.37 4.14
CA ALA A 62 7.20 -5.31 5.07
C ALA A 62 5.80 -4.86 5.44
N VAL A 63 4.85 -5.77 5.40
CA VAL A 63 3.46 -5.50 5.77
C VAL A 63 3.12 -6.32 7.00
N ALA A 64 2.72 -5.64 8.08
CA ALA A 64 2.28 -6.30 9.29
C ALA A 64 0.86 -6.85 9.09
N LEU A 65 0.61 -8.00 9.65
CA LEU A 65 -0.71 -8.63 9.60
C LEU A 65 -1.67 -8.02 10.61
#